data_14d9f8bd5d388158004bfcad290a9f80
#
_entry.id   14d9f8bd5d388158004bfcad290a9f80
#
_cell.length_a   1.000
_cell.length_b   1.000
_cell.length_c   1.000
_cell.angle_alpha   90.00
_cell.angle_beta   90.00
_cell.angle_gamma   90.00
#
_symmetry.space_group_name_H-M   'P 1'
#
loop_
_entity.id
_entity.type
_entity.pdbx_description
1 polymer ?
#
loop_
_entity_poly.entity_id
_entity_poly.type
_entity_poly.pdbx_seq_one_letter_code
_entity_poly.pdbx_strand_id
1 'polypeptide(L)'
;MDMHQGLQRPLRIACVTETYPPEVNGVAMTIARLVQSLRARHHQVQVVRPRQAGDTGATSEDVLVRGVPIPRYAGLRMGLPCMGTLVKLWKQERPDVVHIATEGPLGRSALLAAKALGLPVCSDFRTNFHAYSRHYGFGFLRRPIMSYLRRFHNATQCTMVPTQALHDDLRKEGFRDLMTVARGVDVRRFDPAHRSETLRAQWGAAPDDLVVTCVGRLAPEKNLTTLVAAFDAIRREHPRARLVLVGDGPMRKELQARCPDAIFAGQRTGADLAVHYASADLFLFPSVTETFGNVTTEAMASGLAVVAFDYAAAQRLIRHGENGALVPFDDTAAFVATATRTAADLANCRVLGTQARIGVMALDWDGIAAQVEGVMAHVMRAVEPAPDYAFASARHSSV
;
A
#
# COMPACT_ATOMS: atom_id res chain seq x y z
N MET A 1 11.95 0.55 -22.76
CA MET A 1 12.32 1.95 -22.47
C MET A 1 13.19 1.90 -21.22
N ASP A 2 14.50 2.13 -21.37
CA ASP A 2 15.49 1.94 -20.31
C ASP A 2 15.26 2.93 -19.16
N MET A 3 14.74 2.45 -18.02
CA MET A 3 14.56 3.22 -16.79
C MET A 3 15.84 3.27 -15.91
N HIS A 4 16.99 2.86 -16.43
CA HIS A 4 18.24 2.71 -15.65
C HIS A 4 19.21 3.90 -15.71
N GLN A 5 18.84 5.03 -16.30
CA GLN A 5 19.66 6.24 -16.10
C GLN A 5 19.32 6.84 -14.74
N GLY A 6 20.10 6.45 -13.72
CA GLY A 6 20.00 6.96 -12.37
C GLY A 6 20.13 8.49 -12.31
N LEU A 7 19.45 9.08 -11.35
CA LEU A 7 19.55 10.52 -11.08
C LEU A 7 21.00 10.89 -10.76
N GLN A 8 21.54 11.89 -11.45
CA GLN A 8 22.93 12.32 -11.29
C GLN A 8 23.19 13.15 -10.01
N ARG A 9 22.12 13.55 -9.30
CA ARG A 9 22.21 14.36 -8.08
C ARG A 9 21.03 14.08 -7.13
N PRO A 10 21.20 14.36 -5.82
CA PRO A 10 20.11 14.40 -4.87
C PRO A 10 19.01 15.38 -5.30
N LEU A 11 17.75 14.99 -5.13
CA LEU A 11 16.57 15.82 -5.41
C LEU A 11 16.02 16.46 -4.15
N ARG A 12 15.37 17.62 -4.32
CA ARG A 12 14.43 18.20 -3.37
C ARG A 12 13.02 17.77 -3.76
N ILE A 13 12.40 16.92 -2.94
CA ILE A 13 11.09 16.31 -3.21
C ILE A 13 10.08 16.88 -2.23
N ALA A 14 8.99 17.46 -2.73
CA ALA A 14 7.83 17.79 -1.90
C ALA A 14 6.84 16.61 -1.93
N CYS A 15 6.77 15.83 -0.85
CA CYS A 15 5.83 14.74 -0.69
C CYS A 15 4.56 15.22 0.02
N VAL A 16 3.44 15.26 -0.68
CA VAL A 16 2.17 15.79 -0.19
C VAL A 16 1.18 14.66 0.08
N THR A 17 0.66 14.59 1.30
CA THR A 17 -0.24 13.50 1.74
C THR A 17 -1.25 13.98 2.78
N GLU A 18 -2.48 13.43 2.71
CA GLU A 18 -3.50 13.64 3.77
C GLU A 18 -3.25 12.77 5.01
N THR A 19 -2.51 11.67 4.88
CA THR A 19 -2.27 10.69 5.94
C THR A 19 -0.80 10.35 6.05
N TYR A 20 -0.29 10.37 7.28
CA TYR A 20 1.11 10.09 7.61
C TYR A 20 1.22 9.74 9.10
N PRO A 21 2.25 9.03 9.58
CA PRO A 21 2.45 8.83 11.01
C PRO A 21 2.35 10.16 11.80
N PRO A 22 1.72 10.13 13.01
CA PRO A 22 1.39 8.98 13.85
C PRO A 22 0.10 8.21 13.47
N GLU A 23 -0.59 8.55 12.38
CA GLU A 23 -1.70 7.74 11.90
C GLU A 23 -1.23 6.33 11.49
N VAL A 24 -1.98 5.31 11.93
CA VAL A 24 -1.68 3.90 11.62
C VAL A 24 -2.69 3.37 10.62
N ASN A 25 -2.35 3.47 9.34
CA ASN A 25 -3.08 2.85 8.24
C ASN A 25 -2.12 2.48 7.09
N GLY A 26 -2.56 1.63 6.17
CA GLY A 26 -1.70 1.10 5.10
C GLY A 26 -1.10 2.18 4.20
N VAL A 27 -1.82 3.29 3.96
CA VAL A 27 -1.33 4.41 3.13
C VAL A 27 -0.26 5.20 3.88
N ALA A 28 -0.53 5.59 5.14
CA ALA A 28 0.41 6.34 5.98
C ALA A 28 1.75 5.59 6.13
N MET A 29 1.68 4.29 6.42
CA MET A 29 2.87 3.45 6.59
C MET A 29 3.66 3.29 5.29
N THR A 30 2.97 3.11 4.16
CA THR A 30 3.61 3.01 2.84
C THR A 30 4.34 4.30 2.46
N ILE A 31 3.70 5.46 2.67
CA ILE A 31 4.31 6.76 2.36
C ILE A 31 5.51 7.02 3.27
N ALA A 32 5.40 6.73 4.56
CA ALA A 32 6.50 6.90 5.51
C ALA A 32 7.72 6.05 5.14
N ARG A 33 7.50 4.81 4.70
CA ARG A 33 8.56 3.93 4.22
C ARG A 33 9.21 4.44 2.95
N LEU A 34 8.42 4.88 1.98
CA LEU A 34 8.94 5.49 0.76
C LEU A 34 9.80 6.73 1.08
N VAL A 35 9.29 7.63 1.93
CA VAL A 35 10.04 8.83 2.36
C VAL A 35 11.34 8.45 3.06
N GLN A 36 11.30 7.46 3.96
CA GLN A 36 12.50 6.95 4.64
C GLN A 36 13.52 6.40 3.64
N SER A 37 13.08 5.61 2.66
CA SER A 37 13.97 5.04 1.64
C SER A 37 14.55 6.11 0.70
N LEU A 38 13.76 7.10 0.28
CA LEU A 38 14.25 8.23 -0.51
C LEU A 38 15.28 9.06 0.26
N ARG A 39 15.07 9.31 1.57
CA ARG A 39 16.05 9.99 2.43
C ARG A 39 17.33 9.18 2.59
N ALA A 40 17.22 7.86 2.76
CA ALA A 40 18.40 6.97 2.82
C ALA A 40 19.21 6.98 1.52
N ARG A 41 18.59 7.32 0.40
CA ARG A 41 19.21 7.52 -0.92
C ARG A 41 19.65 8.97 -1.16
N HIS A 42 19.81 9.74 -0.07
CA HIS A 42 20.31 11.12 -0.02
C HIS A 42 19.39 12.19 -0.62
N HIS A 43 18.12 11.92 -0.91
CA HIS A 43 17.18 12.95 -1.32
C HIS A 43 16.70 13.79 -0.12
N GLN A 44 16.48 15.07 -0.36
CA GLN A 44 15.82 15.97 0.60
C GLN A 44 14.31 15.85 0.41
N VAL A 45 13.61 15.22 1.36
CA VAL A 45 12.15 15.00 1.26
C VAL A 45 11.42 15.84 2.30
N GLN A 46 10.73 16.88 1.82
CA GLN A 46 9.81 17.69 2.61
C GLN A 46 8.44 17.02 2.62
N VAL A 47 7.91 16.66 3.78
CA VAL A 47 6.57 16.06 3.91
C VAL A 47 5.56 17.15 4.24
N VAL A 48 4.57 17.36 3.36
CA VAL A 48 3.45 18.28 3.55
C VAL A 48 2.22 17.48 3.95
N ARG A 49 1.71 17.69 5.17
CA ARG A 49 0.61 16.91 5.74
C ARG A 49 -0.27 17.70 6.72
N PRO A 50 -1.51 17.24 7.00
CA PRO A 50 -2.33 17.83 8.05
C PRO A 50 -1.68 17.65 9.42
N ARG A 51 -1.84 18.63 10.30
CA ARG A 51 -1.45 18.53 11.70
C ARG A 51 -2.31 17.48 12.42
N GLN A 52 -1.67 16.54 13.10
CA GLN A 52 -2.31 15.47 13.87
C GLN A 52 -2.42 15.84 15.36
N ALA A 53 -3.33 15.18 16.08
CA ALA A 53 -3.53 15.44 17.52
C ALA A 53 -2.29 15.07 18.38
N GLY A 54 -1.44 14.17 17.91
CA GLY A 54 -0.22 13.73 18.61
C GLY A 54 1.07 14.38 18.10
N ASP A 55 1.00 15.39 17.24
CA ASP A 55 2.19 16.09 16.74
C ASP A 55 2.79 16.97 17.84
N THR A 56 3.81 16.50 18.52
CA THR A 56 4.56 17.23 19.58
C THR A 56 5.65 18.13 19.01
N GLY A 57 5.82 18.21 17.70
CA GLY A 57 6.75 19.06 16.98
C GLY A 57 6.87 18.63 15.53
N ALA A 58 6.79 19.57 14.60
CA ALA A 58 7.22 19.33 13.24
C ALA A 58 8.74 19.16 13.25
N THR A 59 9.27 18.13 12.58
CA THR A 59 10.69 18.14 12.22
C THR A 59 10.94 19.28 11.23
N SER A 60 12.17 19.74 11.10
CA SER A 60 12.54 20.76 10.08
C SER A 60 12.17 20.35 8.65
N GLU A 61 11.83 19.09 8.45
CA GLU A 61 11.48 18.48 7.17
C GLU A 61 9.97 18.34 6.95
N ASP A 62 9.12 18.60 7.97
CA ASP A 62 7.66 18.48 7.91
C ASP A 62 7.00 19.85 7.81
N VAL A 63 6.08 20.00 6.86
CA VAL A 63 5.19 21.17 6.74
C VAL A 63 3.79 20.79 7.17
N LEU A 64 3.40 21.28 8.36
CA LEU A 64 2.10 20.98 8.94
C LEU A 64 1.08 22.03 8.49
N VAL A 65 0.04 21.57 7.77
CA VAL A 65 -1.09 22.41 7.37
C VAL A 65 -2.31 22.21 8.28
N ARG A 66 -3.28 23.11 8.21
CA ARG A 66 -4.55 22.95 8.91
C ARG A 66 -5.32 21.75 8.35
N GLY A 67 -5.93 20.96 9.24
CA GLY A 67 -6.77 19.83 8.89
C GLY A 67 -7.98 19.70 9.79
N VAL A 68 -9.04 19.04 9.30
CA VAL A 68 -10.27 18.73 10.03
C VAL A 68 -10.43 17.23 10.20
N PRO A 69 -11.02 16.74 11.31
CA PRO A 69 -11.32 15.33 11.49
C PRO A 69 -12.27 14.82 10.39
N ILE A 70 -12.05 13.59 9.92
CA ILE A 70 -12.98 12.94 8.98
C ILE A 70 -14.10 12.27 9.80
N PRO A 71 -15.38 12.61 9.58
CA PRO A 71 -16.49 11.99 10.29
C PRO A 71 -16.46 10.46 10.13
N ARG A 72 -16.74 9.73 11.21
CA ARG A 72 -16.76 8.25 11.29
C ARG A 72 -15.38 7.56 11.16
N TYR A 73 -14.29 8.30 10.99
CA TYR A 73 -12.93 7.76 10.95
C TYR A 73 -12.10 8.37 12.07
N ALA A 74 -12.16 7.75 13.24
CA ALA A 74 -11.41 8.22 14.41
C ALA A 74 -9.91 8.27 14.09
N GLY A 75 -9.29 9.43 14.39
CA GLY A 75 -7.85 9.63 14.20
C GLY A 75 -7.43 10.06 12.79
N LEU A 76 -8.31 10.01 11.78
CA LEU A 76 -7.99 10.51 10.44
C LEU A 76 -8.35 11.99 10.29
N ARG A 77 -7.48 12.75 9.62
CA ARG A 77 -7.71 14.16 9.32
C ARG A 77 -7.56 14.42 7.84
N MET A 78 -8.39 15.32 7.32
CA MET A 78 -8.34 15.83 5.96
C MET A 78 -7.72 17.21 5.96
N GLY A 79 -6.74 17.48 5.11
CA GLY A 79 -6.12 18.79 4.98
C GLY A 79 -7.08 19.82 4.41
N LEU A 80 -7.02 21.03 4.92
CA LEU A 80 -7.78 22.15 4.33
C LEU A 80 -7.07 22.70 3.10
N PRO A 81 -7.81 23.29 2.15
CA PRO A 81 -7.20 23.97 1.01
C PRO A 81 -6.17 25.03 1.44
N CYS A 82 -4.95 24.96 0.87
CA CYS A 82 -3.83 25.81 1.28
C CYS A 82 -2.89 26.20 0.11
N MET A 83 -3.42 26.33 -1.13
CA MET A 83 -2.64 26.63 -2.32
C MET A 83 -1.70 27.84 -2.12
N GLY A 84 -2.21 28.96 -1.57
CA GLY A 84 -1.42 30.19 -1.36
C GLY A 84 -0.22 29.98 -0.44
N THR A 85 -0.39 29.16 0.62
CA THR A 85 0.70 28.79 1.54
C THR A 85 1.77 27.98 0.80
N LEU A 86 1.37 27.00 0.00
CA LEU A 86 2.31 26.17 -0.78
C LEU A 86 3.04 26.96 -1.86
N VAL A 87 2.35 27.87 -2.54
CA VAL A 87 3.00 28.78 -3.52
C VAL A 87 4.06 29.63 -2.85
N LYS A 88 3.77 30.22 -1.66
CA LYS A 88 4.75 31.00 -0.90
C LYS A 88 5.95 30.16 -0.47
N LEU A 89 5.69 28.98 0.08
CA LEU A 89 6.72 28.04 0.51
C LEU A 89 7.65 27.65 -0.64
N TRP A 90 7.07 27.17 -1.76
CA TRP A 90 7.83 26.66 -2.90
C TRP A 90 8.46 27.74 -3.78
N LYS A 91 8.11 29.01 -3.58
CA LYS A 91 8.90 30.14 -4.10
C LYS A 91 10.19 30.38 -3.31
N GLN A 92 10.18 30.10 -2.01
CA GLN A 92 11.33 30.23 -1.14
C GLN A 92 12.25 29.00 -1.22
N GLU A 93 11.64 27.82 -1.13
CA GLU A 93 12.33 26.53 -1.18
C GLU A 93 11.74 25.68 -2.32
N ARG A 94 12.21 25.96 -3.54
CA ARG A 94 11.69 25.33 -4.75
C ARG A 94 12.04 23.84 -4.77
N PRO A 95 11.05 22.92 -4.79
CA PRO A 95 11.29 21.49 -5.02
C PRO A 95 11.63 21.22 -6.48
N ASP A 96 12.43 20.20 -6.74
CA ASP A 96 12.68 19.68 -8.09
C ASP A 96 11.45 18.95 -8.65
N VAL A 97 10.70 18.28 -7.76
CA VAL A 97 9.48 17.51 -8.10
C VAL A 97 8.49 17.51 -6.94
N VAL A 98 7.20 17.53 -7.28
CA VAL A 98 6.10 17.38 -6.31
C VAL A 98 5.50 15.98 -6.47
N HIS A 99 5.54 15.18 -5.42
CA HIS A 99 4.90 13.88 -5.34
C HIS A 99 3.61 13.99 -4.51
N ILE A 100 2.47 13.80 -5.14
CA ILE A 100 1.17 13.86 -4.47
C ILE A 100 0.68 12.43 -4.19
N ALA A 101 0.75 12.02 -2.94
CA ALA A 101 0.44 10.67 -2.53
C ALA A 101 -1.06 10.43 -2.27
N THR A 102 -1.85 11.50 -2.11
CA THR A 102 -3.30 11.41 -1.92
C THR A 102 -4.00 12.59 -2.61
N GLU A 103 -5.16 12.32 -3.19
CA GLU A 103 -5.92 13.23 -4.06
C GLU A 103 -6.96 14.10 -3.33
N GLY A 104 -6.87 14.23 -2.01
CA GLY A 104 -7.75 15.07 -1.19
C GLY A 104 -7.59 16.57 -1.42
N PRO A 105 -8.23 17.44 -0.60
CA PRO A 105 -8.17 18.88 -0.77
C PRO A 105 -6.76 19.47 -0.64
N LEU A 106 -5.90 18.86 0.19
CA LEU A 106 -4.48 19.21 0.29
C LEU A 106 -3.74 18.85 -1.00
N GLY A 107 -3.92 17.60 -1.49
CA GLY A 107 -3.34 17.15 -2.75
C GLY A 107 -3.77 18.03 -3.93
N ARG A 108 -5.06 18.42 -3.99
CA ARG A 108 -5.56 19.39 -4.99
C ARG A 108 -4.87 20.76 -4.86
N SER A 109 -4.67 21.24 -3.65
CA SER A 109 -3.97 22.52 -3.42
C SER A 109 -2.52 22.44 -3.89
N ALA A 110 -1.86 21.33 -3.66
CA ALA A 110 -0.50 21.07 -4.12
C ALA A 110 -0.40 21.02 -5.65
N LEU A 111 -1.33 20.32 -6.31
CA LEU A 111 -1.40 20.27 -7.77
C LEU A 111 -1.54 21.67 -8.38
N LEU A 112 -2.44 22.51 -7.83
CA LEU A 112 -2.65 23.88 -8.31
C LEU A 112 -1.43 24.77 -8.06
N ALA A 113 -0.79 24.65 -6.88
CA ALA A 113 0.42 25.40 -6.56
C ALA A 113 1.59 25.00 -7.46
N ALA A 114 1.79 23.70 -7.69
CA ALA A 114 2.82 23.19 -8.59
C ALA A 114 2.63 23.69 -10.03
N LYS A 115 1.38 23.65 -10.55
CA LYS A 115 1.06 24.18 -11.88
C LYS A 115 1.34 25.68 -11.98
N ALA A 116 0.96 26.48 -10.97
CA ALA A 116 1.23 27.91 -10.94
C ALA A 116 2.72 28.26 -10.93
N LEU A 117 3.57 27.35 -10.47
CA LEU A 117 5.02 27.50 -10.40
C LEU A 117 5.78 26.76 -11.50
N GLY A 118 5.10 26.06 -12.41
CA GLY A 118 5.72 25.23 -13.44
C GLY A 118 6.60 24.11 -12.85
N LEU A 119 6.15 23.45 -11.76
CA LEU A 119 6.86 22.35 -11.13
C LEU A 119 6.41 21.00 -11.71
N PRO A 120 7.34 20.05 -11.91
CA PRO A 120 6.99 18.68 -12.27
C PRO A 120 6.17 18.02 -11.16
N VAL A 121 5.13 17.24 -11.53
CA VAL A 121 4.22 16.58 -10.58
C VAL A 121 4.03 15.13 -10.96
N CYS A 122 4.26 14.22 -10.03
CA CYS A 122 3.75 12.86 -10.09
C CYS A 122 2.73 12.61 -8.98
N SER A 123 1.82 11.67 -9.20
CA SER A 123 0.81 11.30 -8.21
C SER A 123 0.75 9.79 -8.00
N ASP A 124 0.22 9.36 -6.86
CA ASP A 124 -0.08 7.97 -6.54
C ASP A 124 -1.60 7.73 -6.59
N PHE A 125 -2.03 6.65 -7.22
CA PHE A 125 -3.39 6.18 -7.12
C PHE A 125 -3.49 5.20 -5.94
N ARG A 126 -4.13 5.64 -4.84
CA ARG A 126 -4.23 4.87 -3.59
C ARG A 126 -5.66 4.57 -3.17
N THR A 127 -6.65 5.09 -3.91
CA THR A 127 -8.06 4.95 -3.57
C THR A 127 -8.62 3.65 -4.13
N ASN A 128 -9.28 2.87 -3.27
CA ASN A 128 -9.99 1.67 -3.71
C ASN A 128 -11.45 1.99 -4.04
N PHE A 129 -11.72 2.23 -5.32
CA PHE A 129 -13.03 2.65 -5.81
C PHE A 129 -14.09 1.57 -5.80
N HIS A 130 -13.70 0.33 -6.08
CA HIS A 130 -14.64 -0.79 -6.12
C HIS A 130 -15.25 -1.05 -4.73
N ALA A 131 -14.50 -0.74 -3.66
CA ALA A 131 -14.95 -0.85 -2.29
C ALA A 131 -16.03 0.18 -1.93
N TYR A 132 -15.82 1.43 -2.31
CA TYR A 132 -16.74 2.51 -1.95
C TYR A 132 -18.12 2.36 -2.61
N SER A 133 -18.19 1.81 -3.81
CA SER A 133 -19.47 1.68 -4.54
C SER A 133 -20.32 0.50 -4.09
N ARG A 134 -19.73 -0.63 -3.68
CA ARG A 134 -20.47 -1.84 -3.28
C ARG A 134 -20.88 -1.86 -1.81
N HIS A 135 -20.00 -1.43 -0.90
CA HIS A 135 -20.22 -1.60 0.54
C HIS A 135 -20.90 -0.41 1.24
N TYR A 136 -20.94 0.77 0.60
CA TYR A 136 -21.49 1.97 1.25
C TYR A 136 -22.79 2.50 0.61
N GLY A 137 -23.39 1.78 -0.35
CA GLY A 137 -24.71 2.13 -0.91
C GLY A 137 -24.76 3.41 -1.76
N PHE A 138 -23.64 4.06 -2.05
CA PHE A 138 -23.54 5.33 -2.78
C PHE A 138 -23.17 5.16 -4.27
N GLY A 139 -23.73 4.16 -4.94
CA GLY A 139 -23.47 3.89 -6.36
C GLY A 139 -23.64 5.10 -7.29
N PHE A 140 -24.54 6.03 -6.95
CA PHE A 140 -24.77 7.26 -7.71
C PHE A 140 -23.60 8.26 -7.63
N LEU A 141 -22.78 8.22 -6.59
CA LEU A 141 -21.58 9.07 -6.44
C LEU A 141 -20.35 8.53 -7.20
N ARG A 142 -20.39 7.31 -7.72
CA ARG A 142 -19.27 6.70 -8.44
C ARG A 142 -18.81 7.58 -9.62
N ARG A 143 -19.76 8.00 -10.48
CA ARG A 143 -19.46 8.80 -11.67
C ARG A 143 -18.79 10.15 -11.35
N PRO A 144 -19.34 10.99 -10.45
CA PRO A 144 -18.70 12.27 -10.11
C PRO A 144 -17.33 12.10 -9.45
N ILE A 145 -17.18 11.09 -8.56
CA ILE A 145 -15.90 10.83 -7.93
C ILE A 145 -14.87 10.36 -8.96
N MET A 146 -15.19 9.39 -9.84
CA MET A 146 -14.30 8.95 -10.94
C MET A 146 -13.93 10.10 -11.87
N SER A 147 -14.87 10.98 -12.17
CA SER A 147 -14.61 12.17 -12.98
C SER A 147 -13.62 13.13 -12.30
N TYR A 148 -13.78 13.34 -10.98
CA TYR A 148 -12.83 14.14 -10.20
C TYR A 148 -11.43 13.53 -10.22
N LEU A 149 -11.30 12.23 -9.90
CA LEU A 149 -10.00 11.55 -9.86
C LEU A 149 -9.32 11.54 -11.22
N ARG A 150 -10.07 11.22 -12.27
CA ARG A 150 -9.54 11.24 -13.62
C ARG A 150 -9.02 12.63 -14.00
N ARG A 151 -9.75 13.69 -13.68
CA ARG A 151 -9.30 15.07 -13.91
C ARG A 151 -8.06 15.43 -13.08
N PHE A 152 -8.03 14.96 -11.84
CA PHE A 152 -6.90 15.20 -10.94
C PHE A 152 -5.64 14.50 -11.45
N HIS A 153 -5.70 13.20 -11.68
CA HIS A 153 -4.55 12.40 -12.10
C HIS A 153 -4.09 12.74 -13.52
N ASN A 154 -5.01 12.95 -14.46
CA ASN A 154 -4.65 13.40 -15.82
C ASN A 154 -4.09 14.82 -15.87
N ALA A 155 -4.08 15.55 -14.76
CA ALA A 155 -3.48 16.87 -14.64
C ALA A 155 -2.05 16.84 -14.08
N THR A 156 -1.54 15.66 -13.68
CA THR A 156 -0.13 15.38 -13.34
C THR A 156 0.60 14.81 -14.56
N GLN A 157 1.93 14.85 -14.58
CA GLN A 157 2.73 14.29 -15.68
C GLN A 157 2.81 12.76 -15.64
N CYS A 158 2.58 12.16 -14.46
CA CYS A 158 2.52 10.72 -14.31
C CYS A 158 1.71 10.32 -13.07
N THR A 159 0.96 9.23 -13.17
CA THR A 159 0.28 8.61 -12.03
C THR A 159 0.83 7.20 -11.79
N MET A 160 1.37 6.97 -10.61
CA MET A 160 1.84 5.65 -10.19
C MET A 160 0.68 4.80 -9.70
N VAL A 161 0.61 3.56 -10.17
CA VAL A 161 -0.40 2.57 -9.80
C VAL A 161 0.28 1.27 -9.32
N PRO A 162 -0.26 0.57 -8.29
CA PRO A 162 0.48 -0.51 -7.65
C PRO A 162 0.48 -1.83 -8.42
N THR A 163 -0.46 -2.04 -9.35
CA THR A 163 -0.58 -3.31 -10.10
C THR A 163 -0.91 -3.06 -11.56
N GLN A 164 -0.52 -4.00 -12.44
CA GLN A 164 -0.85 -3.93 -13.87
C GLN A 164 -2.36 -4.03 -14.12
N ALA A 165 -3.07 -4.86 -13.37
CA ALA A 165 -4.52 -4.98 -13.49
C ALA A 165 -5.22 -3.65 -13.22
N LEU A 166 -4.84 -2.95 -12.13
CA LEU A 166 -5.39 -1.61 -11.84
C LEU A 166 -5.00 -0.58 -12.89
N HIS A 167 -3.77 -0.63 -13.42
CA HIS A 167 -3.33 0.20 -14.54
C HIS A 167 -4.27 0.05 -15.73
N ASP A 168 -4.55 -1.20 -16.14
CA ASP A 168 -5.37 -1.49 -17.32
C ASP A 168 -6.83 -1.07 -17.11
N ASP A 169 -7.36 -1.25 -15.92
CA ASP A 169 -8.72 -0.82 -15.58
C ASP A 169 -8.85 0.72 -15.55
N LEU A 170 -7.90 1.42 -14.96
CA LEU A 170 -7.89 2.89 -14.98
C LEU A 170 -7.72 3.44 -16.39
N ARG A 171 -6.92 2.78 -17.23
CA ARG A 171 -6.76 3.16 -18.63
C ARG A 171 -8.08 3.05 -19.42
N LYS A 172 -8.87 2.00 -19.19
CA LYS A 172 -10.23 1.84 -19.75
C LYS A 172 -11.17 2.96 -19.28
N GLU A 173 -11.01 3.43 -18.02
CA GLU A 173 -11.77 4.55 -17.45
C GLU A 173 -11.25 5.95 -17.93
N GLY A 174 -10.24 5.99 -18.81
CA GLY A 174 -9.72 7.22 -19.43
C GLY A 174 -8.64 7.95 -18.62
N PHE A 175 -7.98 7.28 -17.69
CA PHE A 175 -6.75 7.79 -17.07
C PHE A 175 -5.58 7.67 -18.05
N ARG A 176 -4.63 8.61 -17.97
CA ARG A 176 -3.47 8.72 -18.84
C ARG A 176 -2.18 8.73 -18.04
N ASP A 177 -1.07 8.57 -18.72
CA ASP A 177 0.28 8.68 -18.16
C ASP A 177 0.44 7.85 -16.87
N LEU A 178 -0.03 6.59 -16.94
CA LEU A 178 0.02 5.63 -15.85
C LEU A 178 1.34 4.86 -15.89
N MET A 179 1.96 4.68 -14.73
CA MET A 179 3.13 3.81 -14.55
C MET A 179 2.90 2.84 -13.40
N THR A 180 3.23 1.55 -13.62
CA THR A 180 3.09 0.54 -12.58
C THR A 180 4.31 0.55 -11.66
N VAL A 181 4.11 0.97 -10.40
CA VAL A 181 5.11 0.92 -9.34
C VAL A 181 4.54 0.12 -8.17
N ALA A 182 5.13 -1.04 -7.89
CA ALA A 182 4.69 -1.92 -6.82
C ALA A 182 4.83 -1.27 -5.43
N ARG A 183 4.29 -1.96 -4.42
CA ARG A 183 4.56 -1.61 -3.02
C ARG A 183 5.67 -2.50 -2.49
N GLY A 184 6.55 -1.91 -1.70
CA GLY A 184 7.63 -2.63 -1.05
C GLY A 184 7.17 -3.34 0.22
N VAL A 185 7.93 -4.34 0.62
CA VAL A 185 7.82 -4.98 1.92
C VAL A 185 9.16 -4.90 2.65
N ASP A 186 9.13 -4.75 3.96
CA ASP A 186 10.33 -4.75 4.80
C ASP A 186 10.72 -6.18 5.14
N VAL A 187 11.47 -6.82 4.23
CA VAL A 187 11.88 -8.23 4.34
C VAL A 187 12.83 -8.51 5.51
N ARG A 188 13.42 -7.47 6.12
CA ARG A 188 14.24 -7.60 7.32
C ARG A 188 13.37 -7.60 8.58
N ARG A 189 12.29 -6.83 8.56
CA ARG A 189 11.30 -6.79 9.64
C ARG A 189 10.40 -8.01 9.60
N PHE A 190 9.83 -8.32 8.44
CA PHE A 190 8.97 -9.47 8.23
C PHE A 190 9.85 -10.67 7.84
N ASP A 191 10.29 -11.40 8.86
CA ASP A 191 11.23 -12.51 8.72
C ASP A 191 10.74 -13.73 9.53
N PRO A 192 10.74 -14.93 8.95
CA PRO A 192 10.40 -16.17 9.69
C PRO A 192 11.23 -16.37 10.95
N ALA A 193 12.46 -15.83 11.01
CA ALA A 193 13.31 -15.91 12.20
C ALA A 193 12.71 -15.25 13.45
N HIS A 194 11.68 -14.42 13.30
CA HIS A 194 10.95 -13.82 14.42
C HIS A 194 9.89 -14.76 15.03
N ARG A 195 9.76 -16.00 14.56
CA ARG A 195 8.83 -16.98 15.14
C ARG A 195 9.09 -17.17 16.64
N SER A 196 8.02 -17.05 17.42
CA SER A 196 8.05 -17.15 18.88
C SER A 196 7.21 -18.32 19.37
N GLU A 197 7.87 -19.37 19.85
CA GLU A 197 7.17 -20.51 20.47
C GLU A 197 6.50 -20.09 21.79
N THR A 198 7.04 -19.08 22.49
CA THR A 198 6.40 -18.50 23.67
C THR A 198 5.05 -17.86 23.33
N LEU A 199 4.99 -17.10 22.23
CA LEU A 199 3.74 -16.49 21.76
C LEU A 199 2.75 -17.57 21.30
N ARG A 200 3.21 -18.61 20.62
CA ARG A 200 2.37 -19.76 20.23
C ARG A 200 1.79 -20.48 21.45
N ALA A 201 2.60 -20.70 22.50
CA ALA A 201 2.12 -21.29 23.75
C ALA A 201 1.04 -20.40 24.43
N GLN A 202 1.18 -19.05 24.38
CA GLN A 202 0.12 -18.13 24.85
C GLN A 202 -1.17 -18.26 24.05
N TRP A 203 -1.09 -18.61 22.79
CA TRP A 203 -2.25 -18.92 21.94
C TRP A 203 -2.82 -20.34 22.18
N GLY A 204 -2.19 -21.12 23.04
CA GLY A 204 -2.55 -22.51 23.30
C GLY A 204 -2.21 -23.45 22.14
N ALA A 205 -1.22 -23.10 21.32
CA ALA A 205 -0.72 -23.90 20.21
C ALA A 205 0.60 -24.61 20.59
N ALA A 206 0.66 -25.90 20.42
CA ALA A 206 1.91 -26.68 20.49
C ALA A 206 2.77 -26.39 19.22
N PRO A 207 4.07 -26.76 19.22
CA PRO A 207 4.97 -26.53 18.09
C PRO A 207 4.45 -27.07 16.74
N ASP A 208 3.75 -28.20 16.76
CA ASP A 208 3.20 -28.87 15.58
C ASP A 208 1.70 -28.61 15.35
N ASP A 209 1.07 -27.77 16.15
CA ASP A 209 -0.31 -27.35 15.90
C ASP A 209 -0.35 -26.30 14.80
N LEU A 210 -1.38 -26.36 13.94
CA LEU A 210 -1.59 -25.37 12.89
C LEU A 210 -2.08 -24.04 13.48
N VAL A 211 -1.39 -22.94 13.19
CA VAL A 211 -1.85 -21.60 13.52
C VAL A 211 -2.23 -20.86 12.23
N VAL A 212 -3.52 -20.57 12.12
CA VAL A 212 -4.11 -19.76 11.04
C VAL A 212 -4.18 -18.31 11.49
N THR A 213 -3.77 -17.38 10.65
CA THR A 213 -3.88 -15.94 10.96
C THR A 213 -4.54 -15.13 9.85
N CYS A 214 -5.14 -14.04 10.25
CA CYS A 214 -5.58 -12.95 9.38
C CYS A 214 -5.18 -11.62 10.02
N VAL A 215 -4.62 -10.73 9.22
CA VAL A 215 -4.14 -9.42 9.67
C VAL A 215 -4.84 -8.32 8.89
N GLY A 216 -5.39 -7.35 9.58
CA GLY A 216 -6.03 -6.20 8.98
C GLY A 216 -7.18 -5.63 9.80
N ARG A 217 -7.85 -4.62 9.25
CA ARG A 217 -9.04 -4.05 9.87
C ARG A 217 -10.16 -5.09 9.93
N LEU A 218 -10.77 -5.28 11.10
CA LEU A 218 -11.92 -6.17 11.27
C LEU A 218 -13.20 -5.49 10.78
N ALA A 219 -13.41 -5.50 9.45
CA ALA A 219 -14.45 -4.76 8.77
C ALA A 219 -15.08 -5.58 7.63
N PRO A 220 -16.32 -5.26 7.20
CA PRO A 220 -17.07 -6.05 6.21
C PRO A 220 -16.32 -6.28 4.90
N GLU A 221 -15.56 -5.28 4.44
CA GLU A 221 -14.79 -5.36 3.20
C GLU A 221 -13.66 -6.40 3.21
N LYS A 222 -13.29 -6.92 4.39
CA LYS A 222 -12.31 -8.00 4.54
C LYS A 222 -12.93 -9.40 4.45
N ASN A 223 -14.24 -9.47 4.27
CA ASN A 223 -14.99 -10.74 4.07
C ASN A 223 -14.69 -11.79 5.15
N LEU A 224 -14.69 -11.34 6.43
CA LEU A 224 -14.32 -12.16 7.57
C LEU A 224 -15.30 -13.32 7.81
N THR A 225 -16.49 -13.27 7.22
CA THR A 225 -17.42 -14.38 7.20
C THR A 225 -16.88 -15.59 6.45
N THR A 226 -16.25 -15.35 5.28
CA THR A 226 -15.58 -16.41 4.52
C THR A 226 -14.35 -16.95 5.27
N LEU A 227 -13.59 -16.08 5.95
CA LEU A 227 -12.48 -16.50 6.81
C LEU A 227 -12.94 -17.48 7.88
N VAL A 228 -14.01 -17.14 8.60
CA VAL A 228 -14.55 -18.00 9.68
C VAL A 228 -15.04 -19.32 9.11
N ALA A 229 -15.76 -19.32 7.99
CA ALA A 229 -16.21 -20.54 7.35
C ALA A 229 -15.05 -21.45 6.93
N ALA A 230 -13.95 -20.87 6.42
CA ALA A 230 -12.74 -21.61 6.08
C ALA A 230 -12.06 -22.19 7.32
N PHE A 231 -11.95 -21.41 8.40
CA PHE A 231 -11.37 -21.90 9.65
C PHE A 231 -12.21 -22.99 10.30
N ASP A 232 -13.54 -22.88 10.28
CA ASP A 232 -14.43 -23.92 10.78
C ASP A 232 -14.27 -25.24 10.02
N ALA A 233 -14.05 -25.17 8.70
CA ALA A 233 -13.75 -26.36 7.90
C ALA A 233 -12.38 -26.97 8.26
N ILE A 234 -11.35 -26.14 8.39
CA ILE A 234 -10.01 -26.56 8.82
C ILE A 234 -10.05 -27.22 10.20
N ARG A 235 -10.78 -26.64 11.15
CA ARG A 235 -10.86 -27.15 12.54
C ARG A 235 -11.51 -28.53 12.64
N ARG A 236 -12.39 -28.91 11.70
CA ARG A 236 -12.96 -30.28 11.67
C ARG A 236 -11.87 -31.34 11.39
N GLU A 237 -10.90 -31.01 10.56
CA GLU A 237 -9.78 -31.91 10.22
C GLU A 237 -8.60 -31.75 11.19
N HIS A 238 -8.42 -30.54 11.74
CA HIS A 238 -7.36 -30.16 12.68
C HIS A 238 -7.96 -29.58 13.98
N PRO A 239 -8.49 -30.40 14.90
CA PRO A 239 -9.20 -29.89 16.10
C PRO A 239 -8.35 -29.02 17.03
N ARG A 240 -7.00 -29.11 16.96
CA ARG A 240 -6.08 -28.27 17.73
C ARG A 240 -5.65 -27.01 16.99
N ALA A 241 -6.11 -26.77 15.77
CA ALA A 241 -5.81 -25.54 15.05
C ALA A 241 -6.25 -24.29 15.83
N ARG A 242 -5.46 -23.23 15.75
CA ARG A 242 -5.77 -21.92 16.36
C ARG A 242 -5.99 -20.86 15.30
N LEU A 243 -6.96 -19.98 15.54
CA LEU A 243 -7.21 -18.79 14.72
C LEU A 243 -6.76 -17.55 15.48
N VAL A 244 -5.86 -16.77 14.88
CA VAL A 244 -5.35 -15.52 15.43
C VAL A 244 -5.76 -14.37 14.53
N LEU A 245 -6.55 -13.44 15.03
CA LEU A 245 -7.00 -12.26 14.34
C LEU A 245 -6.21 -11.04 14.85
N VAL A 246 -5.38 -10.46 13.98
CA VAL A 246 -4.55 -9.30 14.30
C VAL A 246 -5.15 -8.05 13.67
N GLY A 247 -5.58 -7.14 14.51
CA GLY A 247 -6.24 -5.90 14.11
C GLY A 247 -7.45 -5.58 14.95
N ASP A 248 -8.13 -4.51 14.60
CA ASP A 248 -9.37 -4.09 15.25
C ASP A 248 -10.35 -3.51 14.22
N GLY A 249 -11.62 -3.37 14.61
CA GLY A 249 -12.62 -2.81 13.73
C GLY A 249 -14.07 -3.10 14.16
N PRO A 250 -15.04 -2.60 13.39
CA PRO A 250 -16.46 -2.66 13.76
C PRO A 250 -17.01 -4.08 13.91
N MET A 251 -16.42 -5.08 13.23
CA MET A 251 -16.87 -6.47 13.29
C MET A 251 -16.30 -7.25 14.49
N ARG A 252 -15.44 -6.65 15.32
CA ARG A 252 -14.78 -7.37 16.43
C ARG A 252 -15.79 -8.08 17.36
N LYS A 253 -16.84 -7.38 17.81
CA LYS A 253 -17.85 -7.94 18.72
C LYS A 253 -18.61 -9.11 18.09
N GLU A 254 -18.99 -8.97 16.83
CA GLU A 254 -19.67 -10.03 16.07
C GLU A 254 -18.79 -11.27 15.92
N LEU A 255 -17.51 -11.07 15.56
CA LEU A 255 -16.54 -12.16 15.41
C LEU A 255 -16.25 -12.86 16.75
N GLN A 256 -16.17 -12.12 17.87
CA GLN A 256 -16.00 -12.70 19.19
C GLN A 256 -17.19 -13.59 19.59
N ALA A 257 -18.40 -13.18 19.24
CA ALA A 257 -19.58 -14.01 19.48
C ALA A 257 -19.63 -15.26 18.59
N ARG A 258 -19.16 -15.15 17.33
CA ARG A 258 -19.18 -16.23 16.35
C ARG A 258 -18.02 -17.22 16.49
N CYS A 259 -16.87 -16.74 16.93
CA CYS A 259 -15.64 -17.54 17.13
C CYS A 259 -15.05 -17.26 18.51
N PRO A 260 -15.67 -17.74 19.61
CA PRO A 260 -15.24 -17.46 20.97
C PRO A 260 -13.83 -17.99 21.27
N ASP A 261 -13.39 -19.06 20.60
CA ASP A 261 -12.08 -19.68 20.75
C ASP A 261 -10.99 -19.00 19.93
N ALA A 262 -11.32 -18.01 19.08
CA ALA A 262 -10.31 -17.27 18.30
C ALA A 262 -9.57 -16.27 19.17
N ILE A 263 -8.26 -16.13 18.91
CA ILE A 263 -7.40 -15.17 19.59
C ILE A 263 -7.51 -13.79 18.91
N PHE A 264 -8.02 -12.80 19.62
CA PHE A 264 -8.11 -11.43 19.16
C PHE A 264 -6.91 -10.64 19.66
N ALA A 265 -5.82 -10.65 18.93
CA ALA A 265 -4.56 -10.01 19.31
C ALA A 265 -4.66 -8.47 19.41
N GLY A 266 -5.72 -7.87 18.82
CA GLY A 266 -5.83 -6.41 18.72
C GLY A 266 -4.88 -5.82 17.68
N GLN A 267 -4.80 -4.49 17.65
CA GLN A 267 -3.91 -3.80 16.72
C GLN A 267 -2.44 -4.00 17.12
N ARG A 268 -1.63 -4.47 16.19
CA ARG A 268 -0.18 -4.68 16.35
C ARG A 268 0.57 -3.89 15.30
N THR A 269 1.78 -3.44 15.64
CA THR A 269 2.63 -2.65 14.73
C THR A 269 4.10 -3.00 14.92
N GLY A 270 4.94 -2.61 13.95
CA GLY A 270 6.39 -2.74 14.06
C GLY A 270 6.87 -4.17 14.27
N ALA A 271 7.78 -4.38 15.21
CA ALA A 271 8.36 -5.69 15.52
C ALA A 271 7.33 -6.67 16.12
N ASP A 272 6.39 -6.16 16.93
CA ASP A 272 5.33 -6.99 17.52
C ASP A 272 4.42 -7.60 16.43
N LEU A 273 4.05 -6.81 15.40
CA LEU A 273 3.32 -7.33 14.25
C LEU A 273 4.12 -8.41 13.50
N ALA A 274 5.43 -8.20 13.32
CA ALA A 274 6.29 -9.17 12.63
C ALA A 274 6.36 -10.51 13.38
N VAL A 275 6.46 -10.48 14.71
CA VAL A 275 6.41 -11.68 15.55
C VAL A 275 5.07 -12.41 15.41
N HIS A 276 3.95 -11.67 15.33
CA HIS A 276 2.63 -12.29 15.13
C HIS A 276 2.52 -12.99 13.77
N TYR A 277 3.00 -12.40 12.69
CA TYR A 277 3.07 -13.09 11.40
C TYR A 277 3.95 -14.33 11.48
N ALA A 278 5.20 -14.18 11.89
CA ALA A 278 6.17 -15.28 11.89
C ALA A 278 5.76 -16.47 12.78
N SER A 279 4.93 -16.22 13.80
CA SER A 279 4.44 -17.24 14.71
C SER A 279 3.22 -18.02 14.19
N ALA A 280 2.68 -17.67 13.02
CA ALA A 280 1.64 -18.43 12.35
C ALA A 280 2.23 -19.37 11.27
N ASP A 281 1.38 -20.18 10.65
CA ASP A 281 1.73 -21.14 9.60
C ASP A 281 0.97 -20.86 8.30
N LEU A 282 -0.29 -20.45 8.41
CA LEU A 282 -1.20 -20.20 7.28
C LEU A 282 -1.85 -18.83 7.40
N PHE A 283 -1.78 -18.03 6.35
CA PHE A 283 -2.43 -16.75 6.23
C PHE A 283 -3.66 -16.85 5.32
N LEU A 284 -4.85 -16.59 5.85
CA LEU A 284 -6.08 -16.58 5.08
C LEU A 284 -6.53 -15.14 4.84
N PHE A 285 -6.68 -14.75 3.57
CA PHE A 285 -7.01 -13.39 3.21
C PHE A 285 -8.11 -13.30 2.12
N PRO A 286 -9.39 -13.51 2.49
CA PRO A 286 -10.52 -13.42 1.58
C PRO A 286 -11.00 -11.99 1.31
N SER A 287 -10.12 -10.98 1.39
CA SER A 287 -10.47 -9.59 1.15
C SER A 287 -10.93 -9.37 -0.29
N VAL A 288 -12.05 -8.67 -0.45
CA VAL A 288 -12.63 -8.34 -1.77
C VAL A 288 -12.35 -6.89 -2.18
N THR A 289 -11.57 -6.15 -1.37
CA THR A 289 -11.32 -4.73 -1.64
C THR A 289 -9.91 -4.33 -1.21
N GLU A 290 -8.97 -4.42 -2.14
CA GLU A 290 -7.60 -3.99 -1.93
C GLU A 290 -7.15 -3.06 -3.07
N THR A 291 -6.40 -2.02 -2.74
CA THR A 291 -5.64 -1.28 -3.77
C THR A 291 -4.37 -2.05 -4.13
N PHE A 292 -3.71 -2.63 -3.13
CA PHE A 292 -2.59 -3.55 -3.28
C PHE A 292 -2.71 -4.75 -2.35
N GLY A 293 -2.83 -4.53 -1.03
CA GLY A 293 -2.89 -5.58 -0.02
C GLY A 293 -1.51 -5.85 0.58
N ASN A 294 -0.91 -4.86 1.26
CA ASN A 294 0.40 -4.98 1.90
C ASN A 294 0.51 -6.19 2.84
N VAL A 295 -0.59 -6.53 3.53
CA VAL A 295 -0.64 -7.67 4.44
C VAL A 295 -0.33 -9.01 3.77
N THR A 296 -0.62 -9.15 2.46
CA THR A 296 -0.25 -10.32 1.66
C THR A 296 1.27 -10.41 1.51
N THR A 297 1.93 -9.31 1.17
CA THR A 297 3.40 -9.27 1.04
C THR A 297 4.11 -9.44 2.39
N GLU A 298 3.53 -8.90 3.47
CA GLU A 298 4.03 -9.07 4.84
C GLU A 298 3.94 -10.54 5.29
N ALA A 299 2.81 -11.22 5.02
CA ALA A 299 2.64 -12.63 5.29
C ALA A 299 3.62 -13.50 4.48
N MET A 300 3.76 -13.25 3.17
CA MET A 300 4.74 -13.93 2.31
C MET A 300 6.17 -13.72 2.80
N ALA A 301 6.55 -12.49 3.15
CA ALA A 301 7.88 -12.17 3.66
C ALA A 301 8.17 -12.86 5.01
N SER A 302 7.14 -13.03 5.85
CA SER A 302 7.22 -13.77 7.11
C SER A 302 7.23 -15.31 6.94
N GLY A 303 7.21 -15.81 5.71
CA GLY A 303 7.28 -17.24 5.41
C GLY A 303 5.99 -18.01 5.64
N LEU A 304 4.83 -17.38 5.58
CA LEU A 304 3.55 -18.06 5.70
C LEU A 304 3.06 -18.58 4.34
N ALA A 305 2.41 -19.75 4.36
CA ALA A 305 1.54 -20.13 3.25
C ALA A 305 0.37 -19.11 3.16
N VAL A 306 0.07 -18.63 1.97
CA VAL A 306 -0.99 -17.64 1.76
C VAL A 306 -2.10 -18.25 0.91
N VAL A 307 -3.35 -18.15 1.38
CA VAL A 307 -4.55 -18.39 0.58
C VAL A 307 -5.30 -17.09 0.42
N ALA A 308 -5.48 -16.63 -0.80
CA ALA A 308 -6.13 -15.36 -1.11
C ALA A 308 -6.92 -15.45 -2.42
N PHE A 309 -7.85 -14.53 -2.63
CA PHE A 309 -8.48 -14.37 -3.93
C PHE A 309 -7.47 -13.92 -4.99
N ASP A 310 -7.68 -14.34 -6.24
CA ASP A 310 -6.91 -13.92 -7.42
C ASP A 310 -7.18 -12.44 -7.73
N TYR A 311 -6.60 -11.58 -6.90
CA TYR A 311 -6.85 -10.13 -6.92
C TYR A 311 -5.69 -9.37 -6.27
N ALA A 312 -5.43 -8.15 -6.74
CA ALA A 312 -4.46 -7.20 -6.18
C ALA A 312 -3.04 -7.78 -6.02
N ALA A 313 -2.42 -7.71 -4.83
CA ALA A 313 -1.06 -8.22 -4.60
C ALA A 313 -0.99 -9.74 -4.75
N ALA A 314 -2.03 -10.48 -4.32
CA ALA A 314 -2.05 -11.93 -4.43
C ALA A 314 -1.96 -12.37 -5.90
N GLN A 315 -2.78 -11.80 -6.79
CA GLN A 315 -2.74 -12.06 -8.23
C GLN A 315 -1.35 -11.83 -8.84
N ARG A 316 -0.66 -10.80 -8.38
CA ARG A 316 0.65 -10.44 -8.91
C ARG A 316 1.78 -11.35 -8.42
N LEU A 317 1.70 -11.83 -7.18
CA LEU A 317 2.84 -12.39 -6.47
C LEU A 317 2.70 -13.89 -6.20
N ILE A 318 1.48 -14.40 -6.12
CA ILE A 318 1.23 -15.81 -5.84
C ILE A 318 1.14 -16.59 -7.14
N ARG A 319 1.94 -17.64 -7.25
CA ARG A 319 1.81 -18.73 -8.21
C ARG A 319 1.14 -19.88 -7.51
N HIS A 320 -0.11 -20.18 -7.96
CA HIS A 320 -0.94 -21.19 -7.33
C HIS A 320 -0.22 -22.55 -7.26
N GLY A 321 -0.11 -23.12 -6.05
CA GLY A 321 0.54 -24.40 -5.78
C GLY A 321 2.06 -24.35 -5.67
N GLU A 322 2.72 -23.23 -6.00
CA GLU A 322 4.17 -23.08 -5.88
C GLU A 322 4.58 -22.28 -4.63
N ASN A 323 3.99 -21.10 -4.44
CA ASN A 323 4.31 -20.19 -3.35
C ASN A 323 3.08 -19.64 -2.61
N GLY A 324 1.95 -20.32 -2.73
CA GLY A 324 0.68 -19.99 -2.12
C GLY A 324 -0.49 -20.53 -2.95
N ALA A 325 -1.70 -20.17 -2.57
CA ALA A 325 -2.91 -20.62 -3.25
C ALA A 325 -3.80 -19.44 -3.64
N LEU A 326 -4.10 -19.31 -4.94
CA LEU A 326 -5.07 -18.36 -5.49
C LEU A 326 -6.44 -19.03 -5.62
N VAL A 327 -7.47 -18.26 -5.34
CA VAL A 327 -8.87 -18.66 -5.46
C VAL A 327 -9.58 -17.68 -6.38
N PRO A 328 -10.50 -18.12 -7.24
CA PRO A 328 -11.31 -17.21 -8.06
C PRO A 328 -11.93 -16.10 -7.20
N PHE A 329 -11.92 -14.87 -7.72
CA PHE A 329 -12.36 -13.70 -6.99
C PHE A 329 -13.80 -13.82 -6.49
N ASP A 330 -14.01 -13.59 -5.18
CA ASP A 330 -15.30 -13.60 -4.48
C ASP A 330 -16.02 -14.99 -4.45
N ASP A 331 -15.30 -16.07 -4.77
CA ASP A 331 -15.83 -17.45 -4.65
C ASP A 331 -15.56 -18.00 -3.25
N THR A 332 -16.54 -17.84 -2.36
CA THR A 332 -16.47 -18.32 -0.97
C THR A 332 -16.31 -19.83 -0.89
N ALA A 333 -17.01 -20.62 -1.73
CA ALA A 333 -16.94 -22.07 -1.67
C ALA A 333 -15.56 -22.60 -2.08
N ALA A 334 -15.03 -22.06 -3.17
CA ALA A 334 -13.67 -22.37 -3.62
C ALA A 334 -12.63 -21.92 -2.59
N PHE A 335 -12.84 -20.78 -1.89
CA PHE A 335 -11.94 -20.30 -0.85
C PHE A 335 -11.89 -21.28 0.33
N VAL A 336 -13.04 -21.71 0.84
CA VAL A 336 -13.13 -22.71 1.93
C VAL A 336 -12.44 -24.00 1.54
N ALA A 337 -12.75 -24.54 0.37
CA ALA A 337 -12.16 -25.80 -0.11
C ALA A 337 -10.63 -25.71 -0.28
N THR A 338 -10.15 -24.58 -0.82
CA THR A 338 -8.70 -24.37 -1.04
C THR A 338 -7.98 -24.17 0.29
N ALA A 339 -8.55 -23.40 1.23
CA ALA A 339 -7.97 -23.20 2.56
C ALA A 339 -7.86 -24.52 3.33
N THR A 340 -8.92 -25.36 3.33
CA THR A 340 -8.93 -26.68 3.96
C THR A 340 -7.86 -27.59 3.35
N ARG A 341 -7.81 -27.69 2.02
CA ARG A 341 -6.79 -28.49 1.32
C ARG A 341 -5.36 -28.02 1.59
N THR A 342 -5.13 -26.69 1.66
CA THR A 342 -3.79 -26.17 1.99
C THR A 342 -3.42 -26.47 3.42
N ALA A 343 -4.38 -26.41 4.35
CA ALA A 343 -4.19 -26.69 5.77
C ALA A 343 -3.94 -28.17 6.08
N ALA A 344 -4.36 -29.09 5.21
CA ALA A 344 -4.29 -30.53 5.44
C ALA A 344 -2.87 -31.06 5.66
N ASP A 345 -1.86 -30.37 5.13
CA ASP A 345 -0.44 -30.74 5.28
C ASP A 345 0.39 -29.54 5.76
N LEU A 346 0.75 -29.56 7.05
CA LEU A 346 1.57 -28.50 7.67
C LEU A 346 2.99 -28.45 7.06
N ALA A 347 3.55 -29.58 6.64
CA ALA A 347 4.86 -29.58 5.98
C ALA A 347 4.78 -28.87 4.62
N ASN A 348 3.72 -29.12 3.85
CA ASN A 348 3.47 -28.39 2.61
C ASN A 348 3.21 -26.90 2.85
N CYS A 349 2.50 -26.51 3.91
CA CYS A 349 2.38 -25.10 4.30
C CYS A 349 3.75 -24.43 4.49
N ARG A 350 4.67 -25.10 5.17
CA ARG A 350 6.05 -24.59 5.39
C ARG A 350 6.84 -24.47 4.08
N VAL A 351 6.66 -25.40 3.14
CA VAL A 351 7.27 -25.32 1.81
C VAL A 351 6.71 -24.12 1.03
N LEU A 352 5.39 -24.00 0.96
CA LEU A 352 4.73 -22.86 0.29
C LEU A 352 5.17 -21.53 0.90
N GLY A 353 5.25 -21.44 2.24
CA GLY A 353 5.71 -20.24 2.94
C GLY A 353 7.16 -19.87 2.62
N THR A 354 8.05 -20.86 2.55
CA THR A 354 9.44 -20.64 2.13
C THR A 354 9.52 -20.08 0.71
N GLN A 355 8.77 -20.65 -0.22
CA GLN A 355 8.70 -20.17 -1.60
C GLN A 355 8.01 -18.80 -1.71
N ALA A 356 7.00 -18.53 -0.86
CA ALA A 356 6.37 -17.22 -0.76
C ALA A 356 7.39 -16.14 -0.39
N ARG A 357 8.23 -16.39 0.62
CA ARG A 357 9.30 -15.46 1.01
C ARG A 357 10.27 -15.20 -0.14
N ILE A 358 10.77 -16.24 -0.80
CA ILE A 358 11.67 -16.10 -1.95
C ILE A 358 11.03 -15.19 -3.01
N GLY A 359 9.75 -15.37 -3.29
CA GLY A 359 9.01 -14.60 -4.29
C GLY A 359 8.90 -13.09 -4.01
N VAL A 360 9.07 -12.66 -2.76
CA VAL A 360 8.95 -11.24 -2.38
C VAL A 360 10.26 -10.58 -1.96
N MET A 361 11.37 -11.31 -1.89
CA MET A 361 12.67 -10.76 -1.49
C MET A 361 13.13 -9.59 -2.37
N ALA A 362 12.79 -9.60 -3.66
CA ALA A 362 13.13 -8.53 -4.59
C ALA A 362 12.22 -7.29 -4.47
N LEU A 363 11.18 -7.33 -3.62
CA LEU A 363 10.27 -6.21 -3.39
C LEU A 363 10.70 -5.38 -2.17
N ASP A 364 11.98 -5.20 -1.96
CA ASP A 364 12.46 -4.35 -0.89
C ASP A 364 12.16 -2.86 -1.16
N TRP A 365 12.17 -2.05 -0.11
CA TRP A 365 11.86 -0.63 -0.22
C TRP A 365 12.93 0.17 -0.96
N ASP A 366 14.17 -0.30 -1.02
CA ASP A 366 15.22 0.37 -1.77
C ASP A 366 14.99 0.25 -3.29
N GLY A 367 14.65 -0.95 -3.76
CA GLY A 367 14.26 -1.18 -5.15
C GLY A 367 13.00 -0.41 -5.56
N ILE A 368 12.01 -0.28 -4.65
CA ILE A 368 10.81 0.54 -4.91
C ILE A 368 11.16 2.03 -4.97
N ALA A 369 12.02 2.52 -4.06
CA ALA A 369 12.47 3.91 -4.10
C ALA A 369 13.20 4.22 -5.42
N ALA A 370 14.05 3.30 -5.91
CA ALA A 370 14.72 3.44 -7.21
C ALA A 370 13.71 3.52 -8.39
N GLN A 371 12.63 2.74 -8.35
CA GLN A 371 11.56 2.85 -9.37
C GLN A 371 10.86 4.21 -9.30
N VAL A 372 10.55 4.70 -8.09
CA VAL A 372 9.95 6.04 -7.89
C VAL A 372 10.89 7.15 -8.36
N GLU A 373 12.19 7.05 -8.12
CA GLU A 373 13.20 7.97 -8.68
C GLU A 373 13.17 7.98 -10.20
N GLY A 374 13.04 6.82 -10.83
CA GLY A 374 12.89 6.72 -12.29
C GLY A 374 11.64 7.45 -12.80
N VAL A 375 10.51 7.35 -12.10
CA VAL A 375 9.30 8.13 -12.42
C VAL A 375 9.53 9.62 -12.23
N MET A 376 10.16 10.04 -11.12
CA MET A 376 10.48 11.45 -10.87
C MET A 376 11.39 12.04 -11.95
N ALA A 377 12.42 11.30 -12.34
CA ALA A 377 13.30 11.70 -13.45
C ALA A 377 12.54 11.83 -14.78
N HIS A 378 11.58 10.93 -15.04
CA HIS A 378 10.74 10.98 -16.23
C HIS A 378 9.87 12.24 -16.25
N VAL A 379 9.17 12.57 -15.16
CA VAL A 379 8.30 13.74 -15.11
C VAL A 379 9.06 15.08 -15.13
N MET A 380 10.27 15.10 -14.58
CA MET A 380 11.16 16.27 -14.65
C MET A 380 11.57 16.57 -16.08
N ARG A 381 11.97 15.55 -16.87
CA ARG A 381 12.28 15.72 -18.30
C ARG A 381 11.10 16.18 -19.13
N ALA A 382 9.89 15.80 -18.78
CA ALA A 382 8.67 16.21 -19.49
C ALA A 382 8.30 17.70 -19.31
N VAL A 383 8.88 18.37 -18.30
CA VAL A 383 8.65 19.80 -17.99
C VAL A 383 9.83 20.68 -18.41
N GLU A 384 11.02 20.11 -18.60
CA GLU A 384 12.16 20.83 -19.14
C GLU A 384 11.88 21.30 -20.58
N PRO A 385 12.09 22.60 -20.92
CA PRO A 385 12.00 23.03 -22.31
C PRO A 385 12.98 22.22 -23.15
N ALA A 386 12.55 21.80 -24.36
CA ALA A 386 13.43 21.12 -25.30
C ALA A 386 14.71 21.94 -25.47
N PRO A 387 15.92 21.32 -25.45
CA PRO A 387 17.16 22.08 -25.64
C PRO A 387 17.03 22.86 -26.95
N ASP A 388 17.25 24.19 -26.90
CA ASP A 388 17.36 25.03 -28.07
C ASP A 388 18.49 24.47 -28.96
N TYR A 389 18.12 23.73 -29.99
CA TYR A 389 19.03 23.46 -31.09
C TYR A 389 19.27 24.80 -31.78
N ALA A 390 20.30 25.53 -31.32
CA ALA A 390 20.81 26.68 -32.01
C ALA A 390 21.10 26.25 -33.45
N PHE A 391 20.29 26.75 -34.38
CA PHE A 391 20.58 26.66 -35.80
C PHE A 391 21.96 27.28 -36.04
N ALA A 392 22.96 26.43 -36.19
CA ALA A 392 24.25 26.84 -36.70
C ALA A 392 24.01 27.32 -38.13
N SER A 393 23.82 28.63 -38.24
CA SER A 393 23.79 29.32 -39.53
C SER A 393 25.14 29.09 -40.20
N ALA A 394 25.19 28.16 -41.14
CA ALA A 394 26.29 28.07 -42.10
C ALA A 394 26.34 29.35 -42.89
N ARG A 395 27.26 30.24 -42.50
CA ARG A 395 27.68 31.32 -43.36
C ARG A 395 28.50 30.73 -44.49
N HIS A 396 27.91 30.60 -45.64
CA HIS A 396 28.64 30.44 -46.90
C HIS A 396 29.35 31.76 -47.18
N SER A 397 30.66 31.75 -46.99
CA SER A 397 31.56 32.80 -47.54
C SER A 397 31.75 32.44 -49.00
N SER A 398 31.18 33.25 -49.84
CA SER A 398 31.56 33.32 -51.29
C SER A 398 32.80 34.23 -51.39
N VAL A 399 33.82 33.69 -51.98
CA VAL A 399 34.76 34.38 -52.88
C VAL A 399 35.12 33.45 -54.00
#